data_e0afe4e2bb467e6e0a93a1feebf552f2
#
_entry.id   e0afe4e2bb467e6e0a93a1feebf552f2
#
_cell.length_a   1.000
_cell.length_b   1.000
_cell.length_c   1.000
_cell.angle_alpha   90.00
_cell.angle_beta   90.00
_cell.angle_gamma   90.00
#
_symmetry.space_group_name_H-M   'P 1'
#
loop_
_entity.id
_entity.type
_entity.pdbx_description
1 polymer ?
#
loop_
_entity_poly.entity_id
_entity_poly.type
_entity_poly.pdbx_seq_one_letter_code
_entity_poly.pdbx_strand_id
1 'polypeptide(L)'
;VPVCGSAGDQAAALLGQGCIIPGQAKNTYGTGCFTLMNTGAQSVGSQCGLVTSVAWSVGGKTTYALEGSVFNAGSSIQWLRDELGLIGTSSECEGLATSVPDNGGVYLVSAFTGLGAPRWDMYARGAIVGLTRGSTKAHIARAALEGISYQVKDLLNAMEKDCGEELSALRVDGGASVNNFLLQFQSDILGKPIDRPKMVETTAFGAAFLAGLATGVWSDISEISSLRRSDRVFVPEMDSDEAQRLYAKWLKAVERAAKWED
;
A
#
# COMPACT_ATOMS: atom_id res chain seq x y z
N VAL A 1 -19.76 -30.23 -4.26
CA VAL A 1 -18.63 -29.60 -4.93
C VAL A 1 -17.49 -29.56 -3.91
N PRO A 2 -16.30 -30.10 -4.23
CA PRO A 2 -15.18 -30.07 -3.29
C PRO A 2 -14.65 -28.64 -3.12
N VAL A 3 -14.19 -28.29 -1.91
CA VAL A 3 -13.42 -27.06 -1.64
C VAL A 3 -11.95 -27.42 -1.81
N CYS A 4 -11.31 -26.91 -2.86
CA CYS A 4 -9.96 -27.33 -3.27
C CYS A 4 -8.90 -26.24 -3.06
N GLY A 5 -9.29 -25.01 -2.72
CA GLY A 5 -8.39 -23.90 -2.42
C GLY A 5 -8.94 -23.05 -1.29
N SER A 6 -8.05 -22.66 -0.37
CA SER A 6 -8.38 -21.76 0.75
C SER A 6 -7.17 -20.89 1.08
N ALA A 7 -7.36 -19.61 1.25
CA ALA A 7 -6.33 -18.67 1.73
C ALA A 7 -7.02 -17.49 2.43
N GLY A 8 -6.31 -16.83 3.34
CA GLY A 8 -6.73 -15.51 3.83
C GLY A 8 -6.77 -14.53 2.67
N ASP A 9 -7.64 -13.52 2.74
CA ASP A 9 -7.88 -12.54 1.67
C ASP A 9 -6.59 -11.86 1.18
N GLN A 10 -5.73 -11.43 2.09
CA GLN A 10 -4.49 -10.75 1.76
C GLN A 10 -3.45 -11.70 1.13
N ALA A 11 -3.38 -12.95 1.59
CA ALA A 11 -2.53 -13.98 1.00
C ALA A 11 -3.03 -14.39 -0.41
N ALA A 12 -4.35 -14.51 -0.58
CA ALA A 12 -4.96 -14.74 -1.88
C ALA A 12 -4.65 -13.58 -2.84
N ALA A 13 -4.74 -12.33 -2.38
CA ALA A 13 -4.38 -11.16 -3.19
C ALA A 13 -2.89 -11.14 -3.57
N LEU A 14 -1.99 -11.51 -2.66
CA LEU A 14 -0.55 -11.63 -2.95
C LEU A 14 -0.30 -12.63 -4.08
N LEU A 15 -0.94 -13.79 -4.00
CA LEU A 15 -0.87 -14.81 -5.05
C LEU A 15 -1.52 -14.31 -6.35
N GLY A 16 -2.74 -13.73 -6.26
CA GLY A 16 -3.47 -13.20 -7.41
C GLY A 16 -2.73 -12.09 -8.15
N GLN A 17 -1.91 -11.33 -7.44
CA GLN A 17 -0.96 -10.38 -8.03
C GLN A 17 0.25 -11.08 -8.67
N GLY A 18 0.39 -12.39 -8.54
CA GLY A 18 1.53 -13.16 -9.05
C GLY A 18 2.84 -12.88 -8.31
N CYS A 19 2.79 -12.45 -7.05
CA CYS A 19 3.96 -12.22 -6.20
C CYS A 19 4.52 -13.55 -5.69
N ILE A 20 5.01 -14.40 -6.58
CA ILE A 20 5.42 -15.79 -6.29
C ILE A 20 6.93 -15.95 -6.02
N ILE A 21 7.71 -14.90 -6.19
CA ILE A 21 9.16 -14.87 -5.98
C ILE A 21 9.47 -14.07 -4.71
N PRO A 22 10.40 -14.48 -3.85
CA PRO A 22 10.85 -13.70 -2.70
C PRO A 22 11.24 -12.27 -3.08
N GLY A 23 10.91 -11.29 -2.23
CA GLY A 23 11.09 -9.86 -2.49
C GLY A 23 9.98 -9.20 -3.31
N GLN A 24 9.08 -9.97 -3.95
CA GLN A 24 7.90 -9.40 -4.61
C GLN A 24 6.84 -9.01 -3.59
N ALA A 25 6.27 -7.83 -3.77
CA ALA A 25 5.27 -7.28 -2.86
C ALA A 25 4.03 -6.76 -3.58
N LYS A 26 2.91 -6.77 -2.86
CA LYS A 26 1.67 -6.12 -3.26
C LYS A 26 1.20 -5.14 -2.20
N ASN A 27 0.42 -4.13 -2.61
CA ASN A 27 -0.34 -3.27 -1.71
C ASN A 27 -1.79 -3.15 -2.18
N THR A 28 -2.73 -3.48 -1.32
CA THR A 28 -4.16 -3.26 -1.56
C THR A 28 -4.58 -1.94 -0.96
N TYR A 29 -5.02 -0.99 -1.80
CA TYR A 29 -5.54 0.32 -1.39
C TYR A 29 -7.06 0.24 -1.16
N GLY A 30 -7.46 -0.08 0.07
CA GLY A 30 -8.84 -0.11 0.54
C GLY A 30 -9.15 1.02 1.52
N THR A 31 -9.97 0.76 2.52
CA THR A 31 -10.19 1.64 3.70
C THR A 31 -8.86 1.95 4.38
N GLY A 32 -8.04 0.92 4.57
CA GLY A 32 -6.62 1.00 4.89
C GLY A 32 -5.76 0.55 3.72
N CYS A 33 -4.43 0.42 3.94
CA CYS A 33 -3.55 -0.29 3.03
C CYS A 33 -3.07 -1.58 3.68
N PHE A 34 -3.01 -2.65 2.88
CA PHE A 34 -2.50 -3.94 3.30
C PHE A 34 -1.36 -4.34 2.37
N THR A 35 -0.15 -4.24 2.91
CA THR A 35 1.08 -4.52 2.17
C THR A 35 1.62 -5.88 2.59
N LEU A 36 1.85 -6.76 1.62
CA LEU A 36 2.48 -8.06 1.83
C LEU A 36 3.69 -8.20 0.92
N MET A 37 4.76 -8.76 1.47
CA MET A 37 5.97 -9.14 0.72
C MET A 37 6.23 -10.63 0.89
N ASN A 38 6.37 -11.34 -0.23
CA ASN A 38 6.74 -12.75 -0.24
C ASN A 38 8.17 -12.94 0.29
N THR A 39 8.36 -13.80 1.30
CA THR A 39 9.65 -14.15 1.91
C THR A 39 10.13 -15.55 1.53
N GLY A 40 9.41 -16.23 0.63
CA GLY A 40 9.75 -17.59 0.19
C GLY A 40 9.50 -18.64 1.26
N ALA A 41 10.39 -19.62 1.35
CA ALA A 41 10.28 -20.72 2.30
C ALA A 41 10.72 -20.36 3.73
N GLN A 42 11.19 -19.16 3.95
CA GLN A 42 11.69 -18.71 5.26
C GLN A 42 10.63 -17.89 6.00
N SER A 43 10.32 -18.32 7.23
CA SER A 43 9.55 -17.50 8.17
C SER A 43 10.47 -16.45 8.78
N VAL A 44 10.41 -15.23 8.25
CA VAL A 44 11.23 -14.10 8.70
C VAL A 44 10.63 -13.50 9.97
N GLY A 45 11.38 -13.53 11.08
CA GLY A 45 10.99 -12.84 12.31
C GLY A 45 11.25 -11.34 12.17
N SER A 46 10.19 -10.52 12.15
CA SER A 46 10.34 -9.07 11.98
C SER A 46 10.98 -8.41 13.20
N GLN A 47 11.96 -7.55 12.94
CA GLN A 47 12.54 -6.63 13.91
C GLN A 47 11.94 -5.21 13.81
N CYS A 48 11.15 -4.98 12.75
CA CYS A 48 10.53 -3.69 12.45
C CYS A 48 9.03 -3.66 12.79
N GLY A 49 8.51 -4.65 13.53
CA GLY A 49 7.12 -4.67 13.98
C GLY A 49 6.12 -5.13 12.90
N LEU A 50 6.57 -5.86 11.89
CA LEU A 50 5.70 -6.48 10.90
C LEU A 50 5.20 -7.84 11.39
N VAL A 51 4.13 -8.34 10.76
CA VAL A 51 3.58 -9.67 11.05
C VAL A 51 4.09 -10.65 10.02
N THR A 52 4.56 -11.83 10.49
CA THR A 52 4.89 -12.94 9.59
C THR A 52 3.71 -13.88 9.52
N SER A 53 3.27 -14.20 8.31
CA SER A 53 2.14 -15.08 8.06
C SER A 53 2.47 -16.13 7.01
N VAL A 54 1.67 -17.21 6.98
CA VAL A 54 1.69 -18.16 5.88
C VAL A 54 0.94 -17.53 4.70
N ALA A 55 1.63 -17.37 3.57
CA ALA A 55 1.01 -16.88 2.35
C ALA A 55 0.18 -18.01 1.68
N TRP A 56 0.79 -19.15 1.40
CA TRP A 56 0.12 -20.36 0.87
C TRP A 56 0.95 -21.60 1.12
N SER A 57 0.30 -22.76 0.97
CA SER A 57 0.96 -24.05 0.94
C SER A 57 0.45 -24.84 -0.26
N VAL A 58 1.34 -25.20 -1.19
CA VAL A 58 1.03 -25.92 -2.42
C VAL A 58 2.01 -27.06 -2.59
N GLY A 59 1.50 -28.28 -2.82
CA GLY A 59 2.34 -29.46 -3.01
C GLY A 59 3.27 -29.76 -1.83
N GLY A 60 2.84 -29.46 -0.60
CA GLY A 60 3.62 -29.64 0.62
C GLY A 60 4.73 -28.60 0.85
N LYS A 61 4.83 -27.59 -0.01
CA LYS A 61 5.76 -26.46 0.14
C LYS A 61 5.01 -25.24 0.65
N THR A 62 5.48 -24.69 1.77
CA THR A 62 4.92 -23.48 2.38
C THR A 62 5.72 -22.25 1.97
N THR A 63 5.00 -21.19 1.58
CA THR A 63 5.54 -19.86 1.31
C THR A 63 5.04 -18.92 2.41
N TYR A 64 5.93 -18.09 2.91
CA TYR A 64 5.64 -17.10 3.95
C TYR A 64 5.62 -15.70 3.37
N ALA A 65 5.02 -14.78 4.11
CA ALA A 65 5.02 -13.35 3.79
C ALA A 65 5.22 -12.51 5.05
N LEU A 66 5.85 -11.35 4.89
CA LEU A 66 5.76 -10.23 5.84
C LEU A 66 4.55 -9.40 5.48
N GLU A 67 3.81 -8.99 6.50
CA GLU A 67 2.60 -8.20 6.39
C GLU A 67 2.67 -6.95 7.26
N GLY A 68 2.22 -5.82 6.70
CA GLY A 68 2.03 -4.58 7.43
C GLY A 68 0.79 -3.85 6.95
N SER A 69 0.14 -3.11 7.85
CA SER A 69 -1.11 -2.42 7.57
C SER A 69 -1.01 -0.93 7.89
N VAL A 70 -1.54 -0.11 6.98
CA VAL A 70 -1.89 1.29 7.22
C VAL A 70 -3.36 1.32 7.57
N PHE A 71 -3.72 1.81 8.75
CA PHE A 71 -5.11 1.75 9.23
C PHE A 71 -6.04 2.69 8.46
N ASN A 72 -5.53 3.87 8.08
CA ASN A 72 -6.33 4.92 7.46
C ASN A 72 -5.72 5.33 6.11
N ALA A 73 -6.27 4.80 5.01
CA ALA A 73 -5.93 5.17 3.64
C ALA A 73 -7.15 5.75 2.92
N GLY A 74 -7.97 4.95 2.27
CA GLY A 74 -9.22 5.40 1.66
C GLY A 74 -10.18 6.06 2.65
N SER A 75 -10.14 5.65 3.92
CA SER A 75 -10.88 6.31 5.00
C SER A 75 -10.50 7.77 5.21
N SER A 76 -9.25 8.15 4.94
CA SER A 76 -8.85 9.57 5.00
C SER A 76 -9.50 10.42 3.91
N ILE A 77 -9.70 9.85 2.72
CA ILE A 77 -10.42 10.51 1.63
C ILE A 77 -11.93 10.56 1.92
N GLN A 78 -12.49 9.49 2.51
CA GLN A 78 -13.88 9.49 2.99
C GLN A 78 -14.09 10.57 4.05
N TRP A 79 -13.18 10.72 5.00
CA TRP A 79 -13.22 11.77 6.02
C TRP A 79 -13.20 13.19 5.43
N LEU A 80 -12.38 13.45 4.40
CA LEU A 80 -12.41 14.73 3.67
C LEU A 80 -13.76 15.00 3.02
N ARG A 81 -14.47 13.96 2.58
CA ARG A 81 -15.79 14.04 1.95
C ARG A 81 -16.90 14.19 2.98
N ASP A 82 -16.97 13.24 3.92
CA ASP A 82 -18.16 13.02 4.75
C ASP A 82 -18.18 13.96 5.98
N GLU A 83 -17.00 14.21 6.57
CA GLU A 83 -16.90 15.00 7.80
C GLU A 83 -16.49 16.45 7.54
N LEU A 84 -15.52 16.66 6.64
CA LEU A 84 -15.05 18.01 6.34
C LEU A 84 -15.77 18.68 5.18
N GLY A 85 -16.48 17.95 4.32
CA GLY A 85 -17.17 18.49 3.15
C GLY A 85 -16.25 19.19 2.15
N LEU A 86 -14.95 18.84 2.11
CA LEU A 86 -13.98 19.48 1.22
C LEU A 86 -14.11 19.00 -0.23
N ILE A 87 -14.65 17.80 -0.43
CA ILE A 87 -14.91 17.16 -1.71
C ILE A 87 -16.33 16.56 -1.71
N GLY A 88 -16.99 16.49 -2.85
CA GLY A 88 -18.31 15.87 -2.99
C GLY A 88 -18.21 14.37 -3.29
N THR A 89 -17.14 13.94 -3.98
CA THR A 89 -16.86 12.53 -4.29
C THR A 89 -15.39 12.22 -4.10
N SER A 90 -15.07 10.95 -3.82
CA SER A 90 -13.66 10.53 -3.66
C SER A 90 -12.82 10.76 -4.93
N SER A 91 -13.44 10.72 -6.12
CA SER A 91 -12.77 10.99 -7.40
C SER A 91 -12.34 12.45 -7.56
N GLU A 92 -13.02 13.41 -6.93
CA GLU A 92 -12.63 14.83 -6.97
C GLU A 92 -11.28 15.07 -6.30
N CYS A 93 -10.86 14.19 -5.38
CA CYS A 93 -9.60 14.32 -4.67
C CYS A 93 -8.40 14.35 -5.63
N GLU A 94 -8.41 13.52 -6.67
CA GLU A 94 -7.36 13.53 -7.71
C GLU A 94 -7.31 14.86 -8.47
N GLY A 95 -8.48 15.38 -8.88
CA GLY A 95 -8.57 16.66 -9.59
C GLY A 95 -8.08 17.83 -8.74
N LEU A 96 -8.40 17.84 -7.44
CA LEU A 96 -7.88 18.84 -6.52
C LEU A 96 -6.36 18.72 -6.32
N ALA A 97 -5.86 17.51 -6.10
CA ALA A 97 -4.44 17.27 -5.88
C ALA A 97 -3.58 17.70 -7.07
N THR A 98 -4.08 17.48 -8.30
CA THR A 98 -3.40 17.89 -9.54
C THR A 98 -3.58 19.36 -9.91
N SER A 99 -4.52 20.07 -9.28
CA SER A 99 -4.78 21.51 -9.53
C SER A 99 -3.74 22.44 -8.87
N VAL A 100 -2.87 21.91 -8.03
CA VAL A 100 -1.78 22.65 -7.37
C VAL A 100 -0.44 22.00 -7.70
N PRO A 101 0.64 22.80 -7.81
CA PRO A 101 1.94 22.27 -8.23
C PRO A 101 2.58 21.32 -7.20
N ASP A 102 2.32 21.60 -5.92
CA ASP A 102 2.85 20.84 -4.78
C ASP A 102 1.85 20.88 -3.60
N ASN A 103 2.21 20.29 -2.46
CA ASN A 103 1.37 20.29 -1.27
C ASN A 103 1.41 21.60 -0.45
N GLY A 104 2.11 22.63 -0.91
CA GLY A 104 2.27 23.90 -0.20
C GLY A 104 2.94 23.77 1.17
N GLY A 105 3.69 22.67 1.40
CA GLY A 105 4.29 22.35 2.69
C GLY A 105 3.30 21.71 3.69
N VAL A 106 2.07 21.40 3.27
CA VAL A 106 1.04 20.76 4.10
C VAL A 106 1.24 19.24 4.11
N TYR A 107 1.21 18.66 5.29
CA TYR A 107 1.25 17.19 5.50
C TYR A 107 0.05 16.77 6.35
N LEU A 108 -0.64 15.71 5.93
CA LEU A 108 -1.74 15.10 6.67
C LEU A 108 -1.31 13.71 7.15
N VAL A 109 -1.25 13.54 8.47
CA VAL A 109 -1.04 12.25 9.13
C VAL A 109 -2.40 11.72 9.55
N SER A 110 -2.91 10.70 8.86
CA SER A 110 -4.26 10.15 9.08
C SER A 110 -4.30 9.12 10.21
N ALA A 111 -3.71 9.44 11.36
CA ALA A 111 -3.68 8.56 12.53
C ALA A 111 -5.00 8.59 13.32
N PHE A 112 -6.16 8.48 12.65
CA PHE A 112 -7.48 8.60 13.30
C PHE A 112 -7.74 7.52 14.35
N THR A 113 -7.14 6.34 14.17
CA THR A 113 -7.21 5.20 15.09
C THR A 113 -5.82 4.76 15.55
N GLY A 114 -4.87 5.70 15.60
CA GLY A 114 -3.46 5.42 15.83
C GLY A 114 -2.71 5.10 14.53
N LEU A 115 -1.43 4.78 14.67
CA LEU A 115 -0.54 4.36 13.60
C LEU A 115 -0.26 2.85 13.71
N GLY A 116 -0.40 2.12 12.61
CA GLY A 116 -0.05 0.71 12.51
C GLY A 116 1.46 0.49 12.36
N ALA A 117 1.81 -0.65 11.76
CA ALA A 117 3.20 -0.99 11.47
C ALA A 117 3.88 0.11 10.61
N PRO A 118 5.16 0.35 10.77
CA PRO A 118 6.08 -0.23 11.76
C PRO A 118 6.07 0.50 13.12
N ARG A 119 5.21 1.49 13.32
CA ARG A 119 5.26 2.40 14.48
C ARG A 119 4.50 1.89 15.70
N TRP A 120 3.35 1.22 15.49
CA TRP A 120 2.48 0.69 16.54
C TRP A 120 2.16 1.70 17.65
N ASP A 121 1.84 2.93 17.25
CA ASP A 121 1.48 4.01 18.15
C ASP A 121 -0.04 4.19 18.18
N MET A 122 -0.68 3.57 19.17
CA MET A 122 -2.14 3.63 19.36
C MET A 122 -2.60 4.96 19.97
N TYR A 123 -1.68 5.75 20.50
CA TYR A 123 -1.94 7.07 21.08
C TYR A 123 -1.77 8.22 20.08
N ALA A 124 -1.19 7.95 18.91
CA ALA A 124 -1.15 8.91 17.83
C ALA A 124 -2.57 9.33 17.38
N ARG A 125 -2.74 10.59 16.99
CA ARG A 125 -3.99 11.10 16.40
C ARG A 125 -3.73 11.85 15.12
N GLY A 126 -4.81 12.01 14.32
CA GLY A 126 -4.76 12.71 13.04
C GLY A 126 -4.22 14.14 13.21
N ALA A 127 -3.30 14.52 12.34
CA ALA A 127 -2.71 15.87 12.36
C ALA A 127 -2.56 16.44 10.96
N ILE A 128 -2.85 17.73 10.80
CA ILE A 128 -2.52 18.50 9.60
C ILE A 128 -1.48 19.54 10.03
N VAL A 129 -0.30 19.48 9.45
CA VAL A 129 0.82 20.36 9.77
C VAL A 129 1.28 21.12 8.54
N GLY A 130 1.97 22.28 8.74
CA GLY A 130 2.52 23.07 7.64
C GLY A 130 1.51 24.04 6.99
N LEU A 131 0.34 24.24 7.60
CA LEU A 131 -0.65 25.20 7.10
C LEU A 131 -0.12 26.63 7.13
N THR A 132 -0.35 27.36 6.04
CA THR A 132 -0.12 28.78 5.90
C THR A 132 -1.41 29.49 5.47
N ARG A 133 -1.43 30.82 5.44
CA ARG A 133 -2.57 31.56 4.92
C ARG A 133 -2.89 31.24 3.45
N GLY A 134 -1.91 30.76 2.68
CA GLY A 134 -2.09 30.35 1.27
C GLY A 134 -2.58 28.91 1.10
N SER A 135 -2.68 28.13 2.18
CA SER A 135 -3.15 26.75 2.09
C SER A 135 -4.62 26.69 1.73
N THR A 136 -4.97 25.86 0.75
CA THR A 136 -6.33 25.68 0.24
C THR A 136 -6.79 24.24 0.41
N LYS A 137 -8.07 23.96 0.16
CA LYS A 137 -8.61 22.59 0.15
C LYS A 137 -7.86 21.65 -0.82
N ALA A 138 -7.29 22.20 -1.90
CA ALA A 138 -6.50 21.42 -2.86
C ALA A 138 -5.20 20.91 -2.25
N HIS A 139 -4.50 21.74 -1.46
CA HIS A 139 -3.31 21.33 -0.73
C HIS A 139 -3.62 20.25 0.32
N ILE A 140 -4.78 20.34 1.01
CA ILE A 140 -5.22 19.34 2.00
C ILE A 140 -5.55 18.02 1.29
N ALA A 141 -6.29 18.05 0.17
CA ALA A 141 -6.62 16.86 -0.61
C ALA A 141 -5.35 16.16 -1.14
N ARG A 142 -4.39 16.95 -1.65
CA ARG A 142 -3.09 16.44 -2.09
C ARG A 142 -2.30 15.84 -0.93
N ALA A 143 -2.21 16.53 0.21
CA ALA A 143 -1.53 16.03 1.39
C ALA A 143 -2.13 14.73 1.94
N ALA A 144 -3.44 14.51 1.77
CA ALA A 144 -4.09 13.25 2.14
C ALA A 144 -3.63 12.08 1.24
N LEU A 145 -3.59 12.27 -0.08
CA LEU A 145 -3.10 11.25 -1.02
C LEU A 145 -1.61 10.98 -0.82
N GLU A 146 -0.81 12.03 -0.67
CA GLU A 146 0.64 11.91 -0.38
C GLU A 146 0.88 11.19 0.96
N GLY A 147 0.07 11.48 2.00
CA GLY A 147 0.14 10.85 3.31
C GLY A 147 -0.10 9.34 3.27
N ILE A 148 -0.99 8.86 2.40
CA ILE A 148 -1.18 7.43 2.14
C ILE A 148 0.11 6.82 1.58
N SER A 149 0.70 7.45 0.57
CA SER A 149 1.92 6.97 -0.09
C SER A 149 3.12 6.94 0.85
N TYR A 150 3.28 7.92 1.73
CA TYR A 150 4.34 7.93 2.72
C TYR A 150 4.21 6.79 3.73
N GLN A 151 3.00 6.49 4.21
CA GLN A 151 2.79 5.36 5.13
C GLN A 151 3.10 4.01 4.47
N VAL A 152 2.75 3.84 3.19
CA VAL A 152 3.13 2.64 2.41
C VAL A 152 4.66 2.55 2.26
N LYS A 153 5.34 3.68 2.04
CA LYS A 153 6.82 3.72 2.04
C LYS A 153 7.41 3.31 3.39
N ASP A 154 6.84 3.77 4.51
CA ASP A 154 7.27 3.36 5.85
C ASP A 154 7.21 1.83 6.01
N LEU A 155 6.12 1.18 5.53
CA LEU A 155 5.98 -0.28 5.55
C LEU A 155 7.01 -0.99 4.67
N LEU A 156 7.17 -0.53 3.43
CA LEU A 156 8.08 -1.18 2.47
C LEU A 156 9.54 -1.06 2.90
N ASN A 157 9.94 0.10 3.44
CA ASN A 157 11.28 0.26 4.02
C ASN A 157 11.52 -0.74 5.18
N ALA A 158 10.49 -0.98 6.00
CA ALA A 158 10.57 -1.97 7.08
C ALA A 158 10.65 -3.40 6.54
N MET A 159 9.91 -3.73 5.48
CA MET A 159 9.93 -5.04 4.83
C MET A 159 11.28 -5.33 4.18
N GLU A 160 11.83 -4.39 3.42
CA GLU A 160 13.16 -4.52 2.81
C GLU A 160 14.25 -4.74 3.86
N LYS A 161 14.17 -3.99 4.98
CA LYS A 161 15.13 -4.14 6.09
C LYS A 161 15.05 -5.52 6.75
N ASP A 162 13.85 -6.05 6.96
CA ASP A 162 13.66 -7.34 7.63
C ASP A 162 13.94 -8.53 6.70
N CYS A 163 13.60 -8.43 5.40
CA CYS A 163 13.86 -9.47 4.41
C CYS A 163 15.31 -9.48 3.91
N GLY A 164 15.99 -8.32 3.91
CA GLY A 164 17.27 -8.15 3.23
C GLY A 164 17.18 -8.17 1.70
N GLU A 165 15.95 -8.10 1.16
CA GLU A 165 15.64 -8.10 -0.27
C GLU A 165 15.13 -6.73 -0.70
N GLU A 166 15.64 -6.21 -1.79
CA GLU A 166 15.20 -4.93 -2.35
C GLU A 166 13.96 -5.11 -3.23
N LEU A 167 12.95 -4.27 -3.02
CA LEU A 167 11.74 -4.26 -3.84
C LEU A 167 12.07 -3.84 -5.29
N SER A 168 11.75 -4.70 -6.24
CA SER A 168 11.94 -4.38 -7.67
C SER A 168 10.78 -3.56 -8.25
N ALA A 169 9.56 -3.84 -7.82
CA ALA A 169 8.33 -3.14 -8.20
C ALA A 169 7.23 -3.46 -7.17
N LEU A 170 6.31 -2.51 -6.94
CA LEU A 170 5.13 -2.75 -6.11
C LEU A 170 3.93 -3.02 -7.01
N ARG A 171 3.27 -4.16 -6.81
CA ARG A 171 1.98 -4.48 -7.45
C ARG A 171 0.84 -3.96 -6.61
N VAL A 172 -0.17 -3.36 -7.24
CA VAL A 172 -1.22 -2.65 -6.49
C VAL A 172 -2.61 -3.04 -6.98
N ASP A 173 -3.57 -3.03 -6.04
CA ASP A 173 -4.99 -3.23 -6.30
C ASP A 173 -5.85 -2.47 -5.27
N GLY A 174 -7.14 -2.77 -5.25
CA GLY A 174 -8.11 -2.12 -4.39
C GLY A 174 -8.71 -0.85 -4.98
N GLY A 175 -9.77 -0.36 -4.36
CA GLY A 175 -10.61 0.71 -4.92
C GLY A 175 -9.89 2.04 -5.16
N ALA A 176 -8.93 2.42 -4.31
CA ALA A 176 -8.20 3.67 -4.49
C ALA A 176 -7.04 3.56 -5.51
N SER A 177 -6.70 2.37 -6.00
CA SER A 177 -5.67 2.17 -7.04
C SER A 177 -6.07 2.75 -8.41
N VAL A 178 -7.32 3.15 -8.59
CA VAL A 178 -7.77 3.86 -9.80
C VAL A 178 -7.23 5.29 -9.88
N ASN A 179 -6.84 5.89 -8.75
CA ASN A 179 -6.31 7.25 -8.66
C ASN A 179 -4.87 7.30 -9.20
N ASN A 180 -4.69 7.93 -10.37
CA ASN A 180 -3.38 7.96 -11.02
C ASN A 180 -2.39 8.87 -10.30
N PHE A 181 -2.86 9.96 -9.68
CA PHE A 181 -1.99 10.83 -8.88
C PHE A 181 -1.39 10.05 -7.70
N LEU A 182 -2.23 9.30 -6.96
CA LEU A 182 -1.78 8.48 -5.85
C LEU A 182 -0.69 7.48 -6.29
N LEU A 183 -0.91 6.78 -7.41
CA LEU A 183 0.03 5.77 -7.87
C LEU A 183 1.32 6.37 -8.46
N GLN A 184 1.24 7.51 -9.15
CA GLN A 184 2.42 8.22 -9.62
C GLN A 184 3.24 8.73 -8.43
N PHE A 185 2.60 9.39 -7.48
CA PHE A 185 3.30 9.86 -6.28
C PHE A 185 3.89 8.71 -5.45
N GLN A 186 3.17 7.55 -5.39
CA GLN A 186 3.72 6.35 -4.75
C GLN A 186 4.98 5.86 -5.45
N SER A 187 5.00 5.86 -6.78
CA SER A 187 6.18 5.51 -7.58
C SER A 187 7.34 6.46 -7.31
N ASP A 188 7.05 7.75 -7.34
CA ASP A 188 8.02 8.82 -7.13
C ASP A 188 8.68 8.73 -5.75
N ILE A 189 7.87 8.62 -4.71
CA ILE A 189 8.38 8.63 -3.34
C ILE A 189 9.10 7.31 -2.97
N LEU A 190 8.73 6.18 -3.57
CA LEU A 190 9.43 4.92 -3.41
C LEU A 190 10.71 4.85 -4.24
N GLY A 191 10.76 5.54 -5.38
CA GLY A 191 11.80 5.37 -6.39
C GLY A 191 11.71 4.01 -7.10
N LYS A 192 10.51 3.41 -7.16
CA LYS A 192 10.27 2.08 -7.73
C LYS A 192 9.02 2.10 -8.61
N PRO A 193 8.96 1.24 -9.65
CA PRO A 193 7.76 1.09 -10.47
C PRO A 193 6.56 0.60 -9.66
N ILE A 194 5.36 1.14 -9.98
CA ILE A 194 4.07 0.69 -9.45
C ILE A 194 3.28 0.06 -10.60
N ASP A 195 2.89 -1.21 -10.43
CA ASP A 195 2.22 -1.97 -11.48
C ASP A 195 0.77 -2.27 -11.11
N ARG A 196 -0.17 -1.58 -11.78
CA ARG A 196 -1.61 -1.78 -11.64
C ARG A 196 -2.10 -2.85 -12.63
N PRO A 197 -2.81 -3.91 -12.18
CA PRO A 197 -3.35 -4.93 -13.07
C PRO A 197 -4.63 -4.47 -13.76
N LYS A 198 -4.94 -5.10 -14.93
CA LYS A 198 -6.24 -4.94 -15.59
C LYS A 198 -7.38 -5.51 -14.74
N MET A 199 -7.14 -6.63 -14.07
CA MET A 199 -8.11 -7.28 -13.19
C MET A 199 -7.83 -6.87 -11.74
N VAL A 200 -8.72 -6.08 -11.16
CA VAL A 200 -8.56 -5.54 -9.81
C VAL A 200 -9.04 -6.49 -8.71
N GLU A 201 -9.80 -7.55 -9.04
CA GLU A 201 -10.30 -8.56 -8.11
C GLU A 201 -9.26 -9.65 -7.87
N THR A 202 -8.07 -9.25 -7.45
CA THR A 202 -6.91 -10.14 -7.30
C THR A 202 -7.08 -11.16 -6.19
N THR A 203 -7.83 -10.84 -5.13
CA THR A 203 -8.18 -11.75 -4.04
C THR A 203 -8.99 -12.95 -4.56
N ALA A 204 -10.07 -12.68 -5.28
CA ALA A 204 -10.91 -13.73 -5.85
C ALA A 204 -10.13 -14.58 -6.86
N PHE A 205 -9.28 -13.93 -7.67
CA PHE A 205 -8.43 -14.61 -8.63
C PHE A 205 -7.42 -15.55 -7.97
N GLY A 206 -6.75 -15.11 -6.90
CA GLY A 206 -5.78 -15.94 -6.16
C GLY A 206 -6.45 -17.17 -5.53
N ALA A 207 -7.64 -17.02 -4.94
CA ALA A 207 -8.40 -18.13 -4.41
C ALA A 207 -8.82 -19.13 -5.51
N ALA A 208 -9.31 -18.62 -6.65
CA ALA A 208 -9.65 -19.43 -7.82
C ALA A 208 -8.43 -20.16 -8.39
N PHE A 209 -7.27 -19.50 -8.41
CA PHE A 209 -6.02 -20.10 -8.88
C PHE A 209 -5.58 -21.27 -8.00
N LEU A 210 -5.66 -21.13 -6.65
CA LEU A 210 -5.36 -22.24 -5.74
C LEU A 210 -6.27 -23.45 -5.99
N ALA A 211 -7.58 -23.22 -6.18
CA ALA A 211 -8.53 -24.26 -6.51
C ALA A 211 -8.21 -24.93 -7.85
N GLY A 212 -7.82 -24.14 -8.85
CA GLY A 212 -7.43 -24.63 -10.18
C GLY A 212 -6.14 -25.45 -10.16
N LEU A 213 -5.14 -25.09 -9.36
CA LEU A 213 -3.96 -25.90 -9.13
C LEU A 213 -4.32 -27.26 -8.52
N ALA A 214 -5.18 -27.26 -7.50
CA ALA A 214 -5.59 -28.50 -6.84
C ALA A 214 -6.42 -29.43 -7.73
N THR A 215 -7.13 -28.89 -8.74
CA THR A 215 -7.96 -29.67 -9.68
C THR A 215 -7.28 -29.93 -11.03
N GLY A 216 -6.01 -29.50 -11.21
CA GLY A 216 -5.25 -29.73 -12.44
C GLY A 216 -5.62 -28.83 -13.62
N VAL A 217 -6.33 -27.71 -13.37
CA VAL A 217 -6.56 -26.67 -14.40
C VAL A 217 -5.24 -25.99 -14.76
N TRP A 218 -4.38 -25.75 -13.76
CA TRP A 218 -2.99 -25.33 -13.92
C TRP A 218 -2.07 -26.35 -13.29
N SER A 219 -0.91 -26.54 -13.88
CA SER A 219 0.07 -27.55 -13.48
C SER A 219 1.10 -27.01 -12.48
N ASP A 220 1.37 -25.70 -12.53
CA ASP A 220 2.40 -25.06 -11.73
C ASP A 220 1.99 -23.64 -11.29
N ILE A 221 2.46 -23.25 -10.09
CA ILE A 221 2.16 -21.93 -9.52
C ILE A 221 2.72 -20.78 -10.37
N SER A 222 3.77 -21.01 -11.13
CA SER A 222 4.39 -19.99 -12.00
C SER A 222 3.48 -19.53 -13.14
N GLU A 223 2.49 -20.36 -13.54
CA GLU A 223 1.54 -20.02 -14.59
C GLU A 223 0.71 -18.76 -14.24
N ILE A 224 0.50 -18.46 -12.96
CA ILE A 224 -0.23 -17.26 -12.54
C ILE A 224 0.40 -15.96 -13.08
N SER A 225 1.73 -15.93 -13.19
CA SER A 225 2.45 -14.78 -13.71
C SER A 225 2.12 -14.48 -15.17
N SER A 226 1.80 -15.51 -15.97
CA SER A 226 1.39 -15.37 -17.37
C SER A 226 -0.07 -14.92 -17.52
N LEU A 227 -0.89 -15.16 -16.51
CA LEU A 227 -2.32 -14.80 -16.50
C LEU A 227 -2.53 -13.35 -16.06
N ARG A 228 -1.64 -12.82 -15.24
CA ARG A 228 -1.69 -11.43 -14.80
C ARG A 228 -1.28 -10.51 -15.95
N ARG A 229 -2.11 -9.51 -16.22
CA ARG A 229 -1.83 -8.48 -17.22
C ARG A 229 -1.84 -7.11 -16.56
N SER A 230 -0.81 -6.31 -16.83
CA SER A 230 -0.76 -4.92 -16.38
C SER A 230 -1.75 -4.06 -17.18
N ASP A 231 -2.44 -3.16 -16.50
CA ASP A 231 -3.17 -2.05 -17.09
C ASP A 231 -2.21 -0.88 -17.34
N ARG A 232 -1.50 -0.48 -16.29
CA ARG A 232 -0.54 0.62 -16.35
C ARG A 232 0.60 0.39 -15.35
N VAL A 233 1.81 0.73 -15.80
CA VAL A 233 3.00 0.82 -14.95
C VAL A 233 3.35 2.30 -14.80
N PHE A 234 3.42 2.77 -13.55
CA PHE A 234 3.90 4.09 -13.19
C PHE A 234 5.39 3.96 -12.86
N VAL A 235 6.21 4.80 -13.44
CA VAL A 235 7.67 4.83 -13.17
C VAL A 235 8.03 6.12 -12.45
N PRO A 236 9.08 6.14 -11.60
CA PRO A 236 9.50 7.35 -10.92
C PRO A 236 9.84 8.47 -11.90
N GLU A 237 9.24 9.64 -11.70
CA GLU A 237 9.45 10.86 -12.48
C GLU A 237 10.08 11.98 -11.62
N MET A 238 9.94 11.87 -10.27
CA MET A 238 10.50 12.83 -9.32
C MET A 238 11.99 12.58 -9.10
N ASP A 239 12.74 13.65 -8.95
CA ASP A 239 14.15 13.58 -8.55
C ASP A 239 14.31 12.93 -7.18
N SER A 240 15.35 12.10 -7.00
CA SER A 240 15.56 11.34 -5.76
C SER A 240 15.81 12.23 -4.54
N ASP A 241 16.50 13.37 -4.72
CA ASP A 241 16.78 14.29 -3.62
C ASP A 241 15.51 15.00 -3.17
N GLU A 242 14.63 15.32 -4.13
CA GLU A 242 13.29 15.86 -3.84
C GLU A 242 12.44 14.84 -3.09
N ALA A 243 12.39 13.58 -3.53
CA ALA A 243 11.67 12.52 -2.85
C ALA A 243 12.17 12.34 -1.40
N GLN A 244 13.49 12.35 -1.18
CA GLN A 244 14.08 12.26 0.15
C GLN A 244 13.72 13.49 1.01
N ARG A 245 13.76 14.69 0.45
CA ARG A 245 13.41 15.95 1.13
C ARG A 245 11.95 15.92 1.60
N LEU A 246 11.03 15.49 0.75
CA LEU A 246 9.61 15.37 1.06
C LEU A 246 9.39 14.31 2.15
N TYR A 247 10.03 13.16 2.04
CA TYR A 247 9.91 12.10 3.03
C TYR A 247 10.51 12.49 4.39
N ALA A 248 11.61 13.23 4.42
CA ALA A 248 12.16 13.76 5.68
C ALA A 248 11.19 14.72 6.40
N LYS A 249 10.42 15.51 5.64
CA LYS A 249 9.35 16.34 6.21
C LYS A 249 8.16 15.51 6.68
N TRP A 250 7.79 14.45 5.97
CA TRP A 250 6.79 13.49 6.43
C TRP A 250 7.15 12.90 7.79
N LEU A 251 8.38 12.45 7.99
CA LEU A 251 8.81 11.90 9.28
C LEU A 251 8.62 12.92 10.42
N LYS A 252 8.93 14.20 10.17
CA LYS A 252 8.67 15.28 11.15
C LYS A 252 7.17 15.49 11.41
N ALA A 253 6.32 15.34 10.40
CA ALA A 253 4.87 15.45 10.57
C ALA A 253 4.34 14.32 11.44
N VAL A 254 4.81 13.10 11.23
CA VAL A 254 4.47 11.93 12.07
C VAL A 254 4.89 12.13 13.52
N GLU A 255 6.08 12.68 13.77
CA GLU A 255 6.53 13.01 15.14
C GLU A 255 5.58 13.98 15.86
N ARG A 256 4.88 14.87 15.15
CA ARG A 256 3.90 15.80 15.73
C ARG A 256 2.54 15.15 16.01
N ALA A 257 2.23 14.05 15.33
CA ALA A 257 1.02 13.27 15.53
C ALA A 257 1.19 12.16 16.57
N ALA A 258 2.44 11.74 16.81
CA ALA A 258 2.77 10.65 17.69
C ALA A 258 2.45 10.97 19.16
N LYS A 259 2.04 9.94 19.92
CA LYS A 259 1.80 10.01 21.36
C LYS A 259 0.93 11.19 21.80
N TRP A 260 -0.08 11.50 21.03
CA TRP A 260 -0.95 12.66 21.29
C TRP A 260 -1.76 12.52 22.58
N GLU A 261 -2.12 11.31 22.97
CA GLU A 261 -2.96 10.98 24.15
C GLU A 261 -2.16 10.37 25.32
N ASP A 262 -0.88 10.52 25.34
CA ASP A 262 0.00 10.08 26.45
C ASP A 262 -0.12 10.99 27.67
#